data_a24c882556752566474077d1c230bc31
#
_entry.id   a24c882556752566474077d1c230bc31
#
_cell.length_a   1.000
_cell.length_b   1.000
_cell.length_c   1.000
_cell.angle_alpha   90.00
_cell.angle_beta   90.00
_cell.angle_gamma   90.00
#
_symmetry.space_group_name_H-M   'P 1'
#
loop_
_entity.id
_entity.type
_entity.pdbx_description
1 polymer ?
#
loop_
_entity_poly.entity_id
_entity_poly.type
_entity_poly.pdbx_seq_one_letter_code
_entity_poly.pdbx_strand_id
1 'polypeptide(L)'
;MLKDKLLQDLEEHFETLGQVRNLAQNYDERLFNYLLEESKYKEEFKNRFFIFNKKVLIFKINEFLTFLDLKNLSGSFTSYANKIGLANKTKSLLKTNNEVVLNFAFKDGIIKGGQSKDEQKTQEIFFNEILAHDEIDVLFDKKALQNFELIGEIKNLQEYLKNNPNLLIKGNNLLVLHSLKKLYVNKIKLIYIDPPYNTGNDSFGYNDKFKHSTWLTFMKNRLEIAREFLRDDGVIFVQCDDNEQAYLKVLMDEIFGRDNFVNSIAVKLKNIAGASGGGEDKRFKKNIEYILIYG
;
A
#
# COMPACT_ATOMS: atom_id res chain seq x y z
N MET A 1 15.31 -0.57 -23.94
CA MET A 1 14.06 -0.79 -23.23
C MET A 1 13.95 -2.27 -22.96
N LEU A 2 14.05 -2.73 -21.73
CA LEU A 2 13.87 -4.14 -21.40
C LEU A 2 12.36 -4.39 -21.35
N LYS A 3 11.82 -5.12 -22.31
CA LYS A 3 10.47 -5.66 -22.22
C LYS A 3 10.42 -6.68 -21.08
N ASP A 4 9.30 -6.74 -20.35
CA ASP A 4 9.09 -7.81 -19.37
C ASP A 4 9.26 -9.17 -20.06
N LYS A 5 10.09 -10.03 -19.48
CA LYS A 5 10.44 -11.35 -20.04
C LYS A 5 9.24 -12.26 -20.24
N LEU A 6 8.20 -12.13 -19.36
CA LEU A 6 6.96 -12.90 -19.47
C LEU A 6 6.11 -12.42 -20.66
N LEU A 7 6.06 -11.09 -20.93
CA LEU A 7 5.39 -10.55 -22.10
C LEU A 7 6.09 -10.96 -23.39
N GLN A 8 7.43 -10.99 -23.40
CA GLN A 8 8.20 -11.46 -24.54
C GLN A 8 7.91 -12.93 -24.83
N ASP A 9 7.90 -13.76 -23.81
CA ASP A 9 7.62 -15.18 -23.93
C ASP A 9 6.22 -15.45 -24.50
N LEU A 10 5.21 -14.68 -24.05
CA LEU A 10 3.86 -14.75 -24.60
C LEU A 10 3.79 -14.28 -26.06
N GLU A 11 4.49 -13.19 -26.41
CA GLU A 11 4.55 -12.69 -27.80
C GLU A 11 5.33 -13.61 -28.73
N GLU A 12 6.33 -14.34 -28.25
CA GLU A 12 7.08 -15.34 -29.00
C GLU A 12 6.25 -16.60 -29.31
N HIS A 13 5.36 -16.99 -28.39
CA HIS A 13 4.57 -18.22 -28.53
C HIS A 13 3.21 -17.97 -29.21
N PHE A 14 2.55 -16.86 -28.91
CA PHE A 14 1.25 -16.50 -29.47
C PHE A 14 1.41 -15.37 -30.51
N GLU A 15 0.64 -15.41 -31.58
CA GLU A 15 0.73 -14.43 -32.69
C GLU A 15 0.51 -12.97 -32.19
N THR A 16 -0.40 -12.78 -31.23
CA THR A 16 -0.71 -11.45 -30.68
C THR A 16 -1.13 -11.51 -29.20
N LEU A 17 -0.83 -10.45 -28.44
CA LEU A 17 -1.36 -10.31 -27.06
C LEU A 17 -2.90 -10.21 -27.02
N GLY A 18 -3.53 -9.78 -28.11
CA GLY A 18 -5.00 -9.82 -28.27
C GLY A 18 -5.55 -11.24 -28.26
N GLN A 19 -4.84 -12.17 -28.94
CA GLN A 19 -5.18 -13.60 -28.88
C GLN A 19 -5.02 -14.16 -27.47
N VAL A 20 -3.92 -13.86 -26.80
CA VAL A 20 -3.68 -14.26 -25.39
C VAL A 20 -4.79 -13.75 -24.48
N ARG A 21 -5.24 -12.50 -24.68
CA ARG A 21 -6.35 -11.93 -23.94
C ARG A 21 -7.65 -12.71 -24.12
N ASN A 22 -7.99 -13.04 -25.38
CA ASN A 22 -9.20 -13.80 -25.67
C ASN A 22 -9.14 -15.21 -25.07
N LEU A 23 -8.00 -15.88 -25.16
CA LEU A 23 -7.79 -17.18 -24.53
C LEU A 23 -7.94 -17.11 -23.01
N ALA A 24 -7.39 -16.08 -22.37
CA ALA A 24 -7.51 -15.86 -20.93
C ALA A 24 -8.97 -15.63 -20.49
N GLN A 25 -9.71 -14.78 -21.22
CA GLN A 25 -11.11 -14.49 -20.94
C GLN A 25 -12.04 -15.68 -21.10
N ASN A 26 -11.70 -16.59 -22.02
CA ASN A 26 -12.47 -17.81 -22.26
C ASN A 26 -11.98 -19.02 -21.45
N TYR A 27 -10.99 -18.85 -20.58
CA TYR A 27 -10.38 -19.93 -19.80
C TYR A 27 -9.92 -21.11 -20.70
N ASP A 28 -9.33 -20.78 -21.86
CA ASP A 28 -8.93 -21.74 -22.88
C ASP A 28 -7.74 -22.59 -22.41
N GLU A 29 -7.85 -23.90 -22.53
CA GLU A 29 -6.83 -24.87 -22.09
C GLU A 29 -5.46 -24.64 -22.74
N ARG A 30 -5.41 -24.17 -23.98
CA ARG A 30 -4.15 -23.90 -24.69
C ARG A 30 -3.30 -22.87 -23.95
N LEU A 31 -3.92 -21.82 -23.43
CA LEU A 31 -3.20 -20.82 -22.63
C LEU A 31 -2.71 -21.42 -21.32
N PHE A 32 -3.54 -22.16 -20.61
CA PHE A 32 -3.16 -22.72 -19.31
C PHE A 32 -2.07 -23.79 -19.44
N ASN A 33 -2.12 -24.64 -20.46
CA ASN A 33 -1.06 -25.59 -20.74
C ASN A 33 0.28 -24.87 -20.99
N TYR A 34 0.23 -23.80 -21.80
CA TYR A 34 1.42 -23.00 -22.02
C TYR A 34 1.96 -22.37 -20.73
N LEU A 35 1.12 -21.65 -19.99
CA LEU A 35 1.52 -20.93 -18.77
C LEU A 35 2.04 -21.85 -17.66
N LEU A 36 1.52 -23.08 -17.55
CA LEU A 36 1.78 -23.97 -16.43
C LEU A 36 2.78 -25.09 -16.76
N GLU A 37 2.92 -25.47 -18.04
CA GLU A 37 3.68 -26.65 -18.42
C GLU A 37 4.77 -26.37 -19.46
N GLU A 38 4.47 -25.60 -20.50
CA GLU A 38 5.36 -25.46 -21.67
C GLU A 38 6.33 -24.29 -21.57
N SER A 39 5.90 -23.15 -20.99
CA SER A 39 6.73 -21.95 -20.89
C SER A 39 8.00 -22.21 -20.07
N LYS A 40 9.12 -21.66 -20.54
CA LYS A 40 10.37 -21.60 -19.77
C LYS A 40 10.24 -20.80 -18.46
N TYR A 41 9.21 -19.98 -18.34
CA TYR A 41 8.87 -19.16 -17.16
C TYR A 41 7.64 -19.65 -16.40
N LYS A 42 7.25 -20.92 -16.56
CA LYS A 42 6.05 -21.51 -15.94
C LYS A 42 5.94 -21.28 -14.44
N GLU A 43 7.01 -21.38 -13.68
CA GLU A 43 6.99 -21.12 -12.24
C GLU A 43 6.70 -19.66 -11.92
N GLU A 44 7.21 -18.72 -12.72
CA GLU A 44 6.94 -17.30 -12.55
C GLU A 44 5.48 -16.98 -12.91
N PHE A 45 4.96 -17.50 -14.03
CA PHE A 45 3.55 -17.37 -14.37
C PHE A 45 2.64 -17.91 -13.28
N LYS A 46 2.97 -19.10 -12.75
CA LYS A 46 2.21 -19.75 -11.68
C LYS A 46 2.19 -18.91 -10.40
N ASN A 47 3.35 -18.46 -9.94
CA ASN A 47 3.46 -17.66 -8.73
C ASN A 47 2.76 -16.29 -8.85
N ARG A 48 2.79 -15.69 -10.02
CA ARG A 48 2.29 -14.34 -10.26
C ARG A 48 0.79 -14.30 -10.52
N PHE A 49 0.28 -15.23 -11.33
CA PHE A 49 -1.08 -15.18 -11.83
C PHE A 49 -1.98 -16.29 -11.33
N PHE A 50 -1.52 -17.13 -10.42
CA PHE A 50 -2.33 -18.19 -9.82
C PHE A 50 -2.24 -18.16 -8.29
N ILE A 51 -3.32 -18.60 -7.64
CA ILE A 51 -3.36 -18.83 -6.21
C ILE A 51 -3.63 -20.30 -5.97
N PHE A 52 -2.84 -20.92 -5.10
CA PHE A 52 -3.08 -22.29 -4.67
C PHE A 52 -3.94 -22.28 -3.41
N ASN A 53 -5.20 -22.68 -3.54
CA ASN A 53 -6.11 -22.80 -2.41
C ASN A 53 -6.46 -24.26 -2.16
N LYS A 54 -5.92 -24.81 -1.08
CA LYS A 54 -6.02 -26.24 -0.69
C LYS A 54 -5.49 -27.18 -1.79
N LYS A 55 -6.31 -27.61 -2.72
CA LYS A 55 -5.96 -28.50 -3.84
C LYS A 55 -6.30 -27.91 -5.22
N VAL A 56 -6.76 -26.66 -5.25
CA VAL A 56 -7.22 -26.02 -6.48
C VAL A 56 -6.31 -24.86 -6.83
N LEU A 57 -5.90 -24.80 -8.08
CA LEU A 57 -5.16 -23.69 -8.66
C LEU A 57 -6.18 -22.71 -9.25
N ILE A 58 -6.22 -21.48 -8.74
CA ILE A 58 -7.17 -20.44 -9.15
C ILE A 58 -6.41 -19.40 -9.97
N PHE A 59 -6.87 -19.14 -11.18
CA PHE A 59 -6.29 -18.14 -12.08
C PHE A 59 -6.77 -16.73 -11.73
N LYS A 60 -5.84 -15.81 -11.53
CA LYS A 60 -6.08 -14.39 -11.26
C LYS A 60 -6.29 -13.62 -12.56
N ILE A 61 -7.40 -13.88 -13.22
CA ILE A 61 -7.67 -13.35 -14.57
C ILE A 61 -7.53 -11.82 -14.66
N ASN A 62 -8.02 -11.08 -13.68
CA ASN A 62 -7.97 -9.61 -13.70
C ASN A 62 -6.53 -9.08 -13.63
N GLU A 63 -5.68 -9.70 -12.82
CA GLU A 63 -4.25 -9.37 -12.73
C GLU A 63 -3.53 -9.70 -14.05
N PHE A 64 -3.84 -10.84 -14.64
CA PHE A 64 -3.26 -11.25 -15.91
C PHE A 64 -3.69 -10.33 -17.07
N LEU A 65 -4.96 -9.96 -17.15
CA LEU A 65 -5.44 -9.00 -18.16
C LEU A 65 -4.82 -7.62 -17.99
N THR A 66 -4.69 -7.16 -16.75
CA THR A 66 -4.00 -5.90 -16.44
C THR A 66 -2.53 -5.95 -16.88
N PHE A 67 -1.85 -7.07 -16.62
CA PHE A 67 -0.48 -7.29 -17.08
C PHE A 67 -0.35 -7.21 -18.62
N LEU A 68 -1.27 -7.81 -19.37
CA LEU A 68 -1.29 -7.72 -20.83
C LEU A 68 -1.53 -6.29 -21.32
N ASP A 69 -2.35 -5.49 -20.61
CA ASP A 69 -2.67 -4.11 -20.99
C ASP A 69 -1.51 -3.15 -20.75
N LEU A 70 -0.67 -3.42 -19.77
CA LEU A 70 0.47 -2.58 -19.39
C LEU A 70 1.71 -2.75 -20.28
N LYS A 71 1.52 -3.27 -21.45
CA LYS A 71 2.52 -3.79 -22.41
C LYS A 71 3.64 -2.86 -22.87
N ASN A 72 3.75 -1.62 -22.44
CA ASN A 72 4.81 -0.71 -22.91
C ASN A 72 5.33 0.30 -21.87
N LEU A 73 5.13 0.06 -20.58
CA LEU A 73 5.76 0.91 -19.57
C LEU A 73 7.22 0.49 -19.43
N SER A 74 8.09 1.27 -20.02
CA SER A 74 9.54 1.15 -19.82
C SER A 74 9.87 1.63 -18.41
N GLY A 75 10.08 0.69 -17.54
CA GLY A 75 10.23 0.98 -16.14
C GLY A 75 8.88 0.88 -15.41
N SER A 76 8.97 0.45 -14.19
CA SER A 76 7.85 0.17 -13.32
C SER A 76 7.44 1.36 -12.49
N PHE A 77 7.83 2.54 -12.90
CA PHE A 77 7.55 3.78 -12.19
C PHE A 77 7.01 4.85 -13.14
N THR A 78 6.12 5.63 -12.63
CA THR A 78 5.59 6.82 -13.32
C THR A 78 5.32 7.92 -12.30
N SER A 79 5.23 9.16 -12.78
CA SER A 79 4.79 10.29 -11.98
C SER A 79 3.73 11.06 -12.74
N TYR A 80 2.58 11.34 -12.13
CA TYR A 80 1.57 12.19 -12.69
C TYR A 80 0.68 12.96 -11.73
N ALA A 81 0.02 14.01 -12.29
CA ALA A 81 -0.99 14.76 -11.55
C ALA A 81 -2.20 13.88 -11.24
N ASN A 82 -2.59 13.86 -9.98
CA ASN A 82 -3.45 12.85 -9.43
C ASN A 82 -4.91 13.28 -9.40
N LYS A 83 -5.75 12.43 -9.98
CA LYS A 83 -7.18 12.46 -9.77
C LYS A 83 -7.57 11.24 -8.94
N ILE A 84 -8.46 11.44 -7.99
CA ILE A 84 -9.07 10.37 -7.19
C ILE A 84 -10.56 10.36 -7.43
N GLY A 85 -11.16 9.21 -7.30
CA GLY A 85 -12.59 9.01 -7.47
C GLY A 85 -13.07 7.77 -6.75
N LEU A 86 -14.37 7.52 -6.82
CA LEU A 86 -14.99 6.30 -6.32
C LEU A 86 -15.31 5.38 -7.49
N ALA A 87 -14.97 4.12 -7.38
CA ALA A 87 -15.28 3.08 -8.34
C ALA A 87 -15.75 1.82 -7.62
N ASN A 88 -16.37 0.90 -8.32
CA ASN A 88 -16.57 -0.42 -7.77
C ASN A 88 -15.31 -1.29 -7.97
N LYS A 89 -15.22 -2.44 -7.27
CA LYS A 89 -14.09 -3.36 -7.34
C LYS A 89 -13.80 -3.88 -8.76
N THR A 90 -14.81 -3.92 -9.62
CA THR A 90 -14.70 -4.45 -10.98
C THR A 90 -14.54 -3.38 -12.05
N LYS A 91 -14.34 -2.11 -11.65
CA LYS A 91 -14.31 -0.93 -12.55
C LYS A 91 -15.59 -0.78 -13.40
N SER A 92 -16.69 -1.44 -13.04
CA SER A 92 -17.97 -1.35 -13.71
C SER A 92 -18.85 -0.27 -13.07
N LEU A 93 -19.88 0.18 -13.80
CA LEU A 93 -20.78 1.26 -13.38
C LEU A 93 -21.38 0.98 -11.99
N LEU A 94 -21.38 2.01 -11.15
CA LEU A 94 -21.82 2.02 -9.73
C LEU A 94 -23.22 1.43 -9.43
N LYS A 95 -24.00 1.10 -10.47
CA LYS A 95 -25.39 0.64 -10.32
C LYS A 95 -25.56 -0.84 -9.97
N THR A 96 -24.54 -1.68 -10.08
CA THR A 96 -24.73 -3.14 -10.03
C THR A 96 -24.32 -3.81 -8.72
N ASN A 97 -23.38 -3.26 -8.01
CA ASN A 97 -22.94 -3.82 -6.72
C ASN A 97 -22.68 -2.67 -5.75
N ASN A 98 -23.32 -2.63 -4.61
CA ASN A 98 -23.17 -1.58 -3.58
C ASN A 98 -21.75 -1.44 -2.98
N GLU A 99 -20.74 -2.04 -3.57
CA GLU A 99 -19.35 -1.93 -3.13
C GLU A 99 -18.66 -0.79 -3.86
N VAL A 100 -18.35 0.26 -3.12
CA VAL A 100 -17.61 1.43 -3.59
C VAL A 100 -16.21 1.42 -2.97
N VAL A 101 -15.20 1.65 -3.79
CA VAL A 101 -13.80 1.78 -3.38
C VAL A 101 -13.23 3.09 -3.89
N LEU A 102 -12.22 3.62 -3.21
CA LEU A 102 -11.44 4.71 -3.76
C LEU A 102 -10.65 4.24 -4.98
N ASN A 103 -10.78 4.97 -6.08
CA ASN A 103 -9.93 4.79 -7.26
C ASN A 103 -9.01 5.99 -7.39
N PHE A 104 -7.71 5.78 -7.24
CA PHE A 104 -6.69 6.80 -7.33
C PHE A 104 -5.50 6.29 -8.13
N ALA A 105 -4.70 7.20 -8.64
CA ALA A 105 -3.51 6.84 -9.38
C ALA A 105 -2.55 6.03 -8.49
N PHE A 106 -1.91 5.01 -9.05
CA PHE A 106 -0.96 4.13 -8.37
C PHE A 106 -1.55 3.29 -7.22
N LYS A 107 -2.86 3.07 -7.22
CA LYS A 107 -3.50 2.19 -6.23
C LYS A 107 -2.88 0.79 -6.21
N ASP A 108 -2.51 0.28 -7.38
CA ASP A 108 -1.85 -1.02 -7.58
C ASP A 108 -0.33 -0.86 -7.58
N GLY A 109 0.21 -0.04 -6.70
CA GLY A 109 1.63 0.26 -6.68
C GLY A 109 2.20 0.51 -5.30
N ILE A 110 3.51 0.33 -5.21
CA ILE A 110 4.30 0.59 -4.03
C ILE A 110 5.10 1.87 -4.24
N ILE A 111 4.97 2.82 -3.33
CA ILE A 111 5.80 4.02 -3.36
C ILE A 111 7.09 3.79 -2.56
N LYS A 112 8.23 3.98 -3.22
CA LYS A 112 9.53 4.00 -2.58
C LYS A 112 9.83 5.42 -2.07
N GLY A 113 9.99 5.57 -0.77
CA GLY A 113 10.34 6.86 -0.17
C GLY A 113 9.13 7.68 0.27
N GLY A 114 9.25 9.01 0.19
CA GLY A 114 8.18 9.96 0.58
C GLY A 114 8.11 10.28 2.07
N GLN A 115 9.10 9.86 2.88
CA GLN A 115 9.08 10.11 4.33
C GLN A 115 9.82 11.40 4.73
N SER A 116 10.89 11.76 4.03
CA SER A 116 11.69 12.94 4.33
C SER A 116 11.50 14.06 3.31
N LYS A 117 11.81 15.30 3.72
CA LYS A 117 11.78 16.46 2.81
C LYS A 117 12.82 16.37 1.69
N ASP A 118 13.92 15.70 1.93
CA ASP A 118 14.96 15.52 0.92
C ASP A 118 14.50 14.60 -0.21
N GLU A 119 13.63 13.64 0.09
CA GLU A 119 13.00 12.77 -0.90
C GLU A 119 11.98 13.49 -1.77
N GLN A 120 11.40 14.63 -1.31
CA GLN A 120 10.51 15.46 -2.15
C GLN A 120 11.19 16.06 -3.37
N LYS A 121 12.50 16.28 -3.31
CA LYS A 121 13.28 16.84 -4.43
C LYS A 121 13.54 15.82 -5.52
N THR A 122 13.34 14.54 -5.22
CA THR A 122 13.45 13.45 -6.18
C THR A 122 12.08 13.15 -6.80
N GLN A 123 12.07 12.58 -8.00
CA GLN A 123 10.83 12.10 -8.60
C GLN A 123 10.23 10.99 -7.73
N GLU A 124 8.92 11.06 -7.48
CA GLU A 124 8.19 9.98 -6.82
C GLU A 124 8.31 8.70 -7.67
N ILE A 125 8.81 7.63 -7.07
CA ILE A 125 8.97 6.35 -7.75
C ILE A 125 7.90 5.39 -7.26
N PHE A 126 7.06 4.94 -8.18
CA PHE A 126 6.02 3.97 -7.93
C PHE A 126 6.35 2.66 -8.65
N PHE A 127 6.45 1.59 -7.92
CA PHE A 127 6.59 0.24 -8.46
C PHE A 127 5.20 -0.34 -8.68
N ASN A 128 4.84 -0.63 -9.92
CA ASN A 128 3.58 -1.32 -10.21
C ASN A 128 3.66 -2.77 -9.71
N GLU A 129 2.67 -3.21 -8.93
CA GLU A 129 2.67 -4.54 -8.28
C GLU A 129 2.79 -5.70 -9.27
N ILE A 130 2.31 -5.52 -10.50
CA ILE A 130 2.35 -6.55 -11.54
C ILE A 130 3.65 -6.48 -12.34
N LEU A 131 4.00 -5.29 -12.83
CA LEU A 131 5.16 -5.12 -13.73
C LEU A 131 6.50 -5.17 -13.02
N ALA A 132 6.56 -4.67 -11.79
CA ALA A 132 7.77 -4.55 -10.99
C ALA A 132 7.82 -5.57 -9.85
N HIS A 133 7.21 -6.73 -10.02
CA HIS A 133 7.11 -7.73 -8.96
C HIS A 133 8.48 -8.11 -8.41
N ASP A 134 9.45 -8.35 -9.28
CA ASP A 134 10.80 -8.75 -8.86
C ASP A 134 11.51 -7.62 -8.09
N GLU A 135 11.33 -6.36 -8.51
CA GLU A 135 11.91 -5.19 -7.82
C GLU A 135 11.23 -4.96 -6.47
N ILE A 136 9.92 -5.21 -6.38
CA ILE A 136 9.16 -5.12 -5.12
C ILE A 136 9.62 -6.21 -4.16
N ASP A 137 9.82 -7.44 -4.62
CA ASP A 137 10.34 -8.53 -3.80
C ASP A 137 11.71 -8.18 -3.23
N VAL A 138 12.63 -7.67 -4.05
CA VAL A 138 13.94 -7.19 -3.60
C VAL A 138 13.81 -6.00 -2.63
N LEU A 139 12.88 -5.07 -2.91
CA LEU A 139 12.62 -3.93 -2.04
C LEU A 139 12.14 -4.37 -0.65
N PHE A 140 11.28 -5.38 -0.58
CA PHE A 140 10.67 -5.88 0.65
C PHE A 140 11.42 -7.03 1.29
N ASP A 141 12.48 -7.51 0.66
CA ASP A 141 13.35 -8.50 1.28
C ASP A 141 13.89 -7.98 2.62
N LYS A 142 14.14 -8.88 3.54
CA LYS A 142 14.55 -8.57 4.91
C LYS A 142 15.80 -7.71 4.94
N LYS A 143 15.75 -6.64 5.68
CA LYS A 143 16.89 -5.78 5.94
C LYS A 143 17.53 -6.15 7.28
N ALA A 144 18.87 -6.18 7.31
CA ALA A 144 19.59 -6.36 8.56
C ALA A 144 19.50 -5.07 9.39
N LEU A 145 19.11 -5.23 10.65
CA LEU A 145 19.21 -4.15 11.64
C LEU A 145 20.66 -4.05 12.12
N GLN A 146 21.18 -2.85 12.23
CA GLN A 146 22.56 -2.55 12.65
C GLN A 146 22.56 -1.45 13.71
N ASN A 147 23.73 -1.20 14.28
CA ASN A 147 23.93 -0.11 15.24
C ASN A 147 22.95 -0.18 16.43
N PHE A 148 22.91 -1.36 17.05
CA PHE A 148 22.09 -1.58 18.23
C PHE A 148 22.61 -0.76 19.41
N GLU A 149 21.71 -0.07 20.07
CA GLU A 149 21.95 0.68 21.28
C GLU A 149 20.98 0.20 22.38
N LEU A 150 21.50 -0.10 23.55
CA LEU A 150 20.70 -0.48 24.71
C LEU A 150 20.53 0.73 25.62
N ILE A 151 19.29 1.07 25.93
CA ILE A 151 18.95 2.17 26.82
C ILE A 151 18.41 1.59 28.13
N GLY A 152 19.07 1.88 29.26
CA GLY A 152 18.70 1.39 30.57
C GLY A 152 19.73 0.44 31.20
N GLU A 153 19.33 -0.29 32.23
CA GLU A 153 20.22 -1.18 33.01
C GLU A 153 20.50 -2.56 32.38
N ILE A 154 20.14 -2.74 31.12
CA ILE A 154 20.20 -4.02 30.41
C ILE A 154 21.64 -4.26 29.92
N LYS A 155 22.21 -5.41 30.29
CA LYS A 155 23.61 -5.74 29.97
C LYS A 155 23.80 -6.67 28.77
N ASN A 156 22.75 -7.37 28.30
CA ASN A 156 22.85 -8.38 27.25
C ASN A 156 21.76 -8.20 26.19
N LEU A 157 22.16 -7.80 24.98
CA LEU A 157 21.25 -7.59 23.85
C LEU A 157 20.50 -8.85 23.45
N GLN A 158 21.19 -9.99 23.39
CA GLN A 158 20.56 -11.25 22.93
C GLN A 158 19.50 -11.75 23.91
N GLU A 159 19.73 -11.59 25.19
CA GLU A 159 18.79 -11.94 26.24
C GLU A 159 17.56 -10.99 26.21
N TYR A 160 17.81 -9.69 26.03
CA TYR A 160 16.76 -8.69 25.93
C TYR A 160 15.84 -8.95 24.74
N LEU A 161 16.40 -9.26 23.57
CA LEU A 161 15.62 -9.52 22.36
C LEU A 161 14.74 -10.78 22.46
N LYS A 162 15.07 -11.72 23.32
CA LYS A 162 14.25 -12.92 23.58
C LYS A 162 13.03 -12.65 24.47
N ASN A 163 13.06 -11.60 25.27
CA ASN A 163 12.11 -11.34 26.35
C ASN A 163 11.10 -10.21 26.02
N ASN A 164 10.54 -10.19 24.81
CA ASN A 164 9.57 -9.17 24.37
C ASN A 164 10.07 -7.74 24.55
N PRO A 165 11.12 -7.33 23.88
CA PRO A 165 11.77 -6.05 24.08
C PRO A 165 10.93 -4.89 23.60
N ASN A 166 11.09 -3.73 24.23
CA ASN A 166 10.70 -2.46 23.62
C ASN A 166 11.73 -2.09 22.54
N LEU A 167 11.26 -1.78 21.34
CA LEU A 167 12.13 -1.50 20.20
C LEU A 167 11.84 -0.12 19.64
N LEU A 168 12.89 0.67 19.44
CA LEU A 168 12.85 1.87 18.64
C LEU A 168 13.71 1.64 17.38
N ILE A 169 13.09 1.58 16.22
CA ILE A 169 13.77 1.26 14.97
C ILE A 169 13.78 2.50 14.07
N LYS A 170 14.96 3.02 13.77
CA LYS A 170 15.14 4.15 12.87
C LYS A 170 15.29 3.68 11.43
N GLY A 171 14.47 4.20 10.53
CA GLY A 171 14.53 3.88 9.10
C GLY A 171 13.23 4.17 8.36
N ASN A 172 13.18 3.78 7.08
CA ASN A 172 11.95 3.77 6.32
C ASN A 172 10.97 2.74 6.92
N ASN A 173 9.86 3.20 7.49
CA ASN A 173 8.97 2.33 8.24
C ASN A 173 8.32 1.23 7.37
N LEU A 174 8.06 1.46 6.07
CA LEU A 174 7.54 0.43 5.17
C LEU A 174 8.53 -0.74 5.06
N LEU A 175 9.81 -0.47 4.85
CA LEU A 175 10.85 -1.50 4.75
C LEU A 175 11.07 -2.21 6.10
N VAL A 176 11.00 -1.46 7.19
CA VAL A 176 11.08 -2.03 8.54
C VAL A 176 9.92 -2.96 8.83
N LEU A 177 8.70 -2.56 8.54
CA LEU A 177 7.50 -3.39 8.73
C LEU A 177 7.61 -4.71 7.95
N HIS A 178 7.98 -4.65 6.66
CA HIS A 178 8.20 -5.87 5.87
C HIS A 178 9.31 -6.76 6.45
N SER A 179 10.39 -6.18 6.96
CA SER A 179 11.48 -6.93 7.61
C SER A 179 11.03 -7.62 8.90
N LEU A 180 10.08 -7.04 9.62
CA LEU A 180 9.51 -7.56 10.86
C LEU A 180 8.36 -8.58 10.64
N LYS A 181 7.87 -8.74 9.43
CA LYS A 181 6.69 -9.56 9.09
C LYS A 181 6.76 -10.96 9.68
N LYS A 182 7.90 -11.66 9.60
CA LYS A 182 8.07 -13.02 10.18
C LYS A 182 7.89 -13.07 11.70
N LEU A 183 8.13 -11.97 12.39
CA LEU A 183 8.08 -11.93 13.85
C LEU A 183 6.70 -11.55 14.38
N TYR A 184 5.98 -10.67 13.66
CA TYR A 184 4.82 -9.98 14.19
C TYR A 184 3.48 -10.22 13.48
N VAL A 185 3.43 -11.01 12.41
CA VAL A 185 2.14 -11.39 11.79
C VAL A 185 1.21 -12.01 12.83
N ASN A 186 -0.02 -11.51 12.92
CA ASN A 186 -1.07 -11.92 13.87
C ASN A 186 -0.65 -11.86 15.35
N LYS A 187 0.21 -10.92 15.73
CA LYS A 187 0.69 -10.82 17.13
C LYS A 187 0.42 -9.49 17.81
N ILE A 188 0.16 -8.43 17.05
CA ILE A 188 0.02 -7.10 17.60
C ILE A 188 -1.41 -6.87 18.06
N LYS A 189 -1.55 -6.49 19.33
CA LYS A 189 -2.85 -6.19 19.95
C LYS A 189 -3.35 -4.80 19.63
N LEU A 190 -2.45 -3.83 19.56
CA LEU A 190 -2.78 -2.43 19.34
C LEU A 190 -1.77 -1.77 18.43
N ILE A 191 -2.27 -1.09 17.40
CA ILE A 191 -1.50 -0.18 16.56
C ILE A 191 -2.06 1.21 16.72
N TYR A 192 -1.20 2.19 16.99
CA TYR A 192 -1.53 3.60 16.97
C TYR A 192 -0.58 4.32 16.03
N ILE A 193 -1.13 5.05 15.06
CA ILE A 193 -0.33 5.83 14.11
C ILE A 193 -0.84 7.26 14.02
N ASP A 194 0.10 8.17 13.90
CA ASP A 194 -0.06 9.59 13.64
C ASP A 194 0.74 9.94 12.37
N PRO A 195 0.17 9.68 11.19
CA PRO A 195 0.86 9.89 9.91
C PRO A 195 0.91 11.37 9.55
N PRO A 196 1.71 11.79 8.54
CA PRO A 196 1.57 13.11 7.95
C PRO A 196 0.13 13.37 7.49
N TYR A 197 -0.47 14.51 7.85
CA TYR A 197 -1.87 14.82 7.50
C TYR A 197 -2.05 15.42 6.11
N ASN A 198 -0.97 15.59 5.39
CA ASN A 198 -0.98 16.22 4.05
C ASN A 198 -1.47 17.68 4.08
N THR A 199 -1.08 18.41 5.12
CA THR A 199 -1.50 19.81 5.33
C THR A 199 -0.82 20.79 4.38
N GLY A 200 0.25 20.38 3.73
CA GLY A 200 1.11 21.25 2.92
C GLY A 200 2.03 22.15 3.73
N ASN A 201 2.16 21.92 5.05
CA ASN A 201 2.96 22.72 5.94
C ASN A 201 4.45 22.33 5.86
N ASP A 202 5.31 23.28 5.51
CA ASP A 202 6.75 23.08 5.37
C ASP A 202 7.53 23.17 6.69
N SER A 203 6.86 23.40 7.83
CA SER A 203 7.53 23.54 9.15
C SER A 203 8.00 22.23 9.75
N PHE A 204 7.44 21.09 9.30
CA PHE A 204 7.80 19.76 9.81
C PHE A 204 9.13 19.24 9.25
N GLY A 205 9.81 18.39 10.01
CA GLY A 205 11.04 17.70 9.57
C GLY A 205 10.80 16.55 8.58
N TYR A 206 9.54 16.19 8.33
CA TYR A 206 9.09 15.13 7.42
C TYR A 206 8.27 15.72 6.27
N ASN A 207 8.00 14.90 5.25
CA ASN A 207 7.14 15.29 4.13
C ASN A 207 5.67 15.39 4.58
N ASP A 208 5.06 16.56 4.43
CA ASP A 208 3.65 16.82 4.70
C ASP A 208 2.96 17.49 3.49
N LYS A 209 3.52 17.32 2.30
CA LYS A 209 3.03 17.91 1.05
C LYS A 209 3.03 16.88 -0.07
N PHE A 210 2.08 15.95 0.05
CA PHE A 210 1.82 14.96 -0.98
C PHE A 210 0.74 15.44 -1.94
N LYS A 211 0.72 14.89 -3.14
CA LYS A 211 -0.50 14.83 -3.93
C LYS A 211 -1.44 13.81 -3.30
N HIS A 212 -2.75 14.01 -3.36
CA HIS A 212 -3.74 13.12 -2.73
C HIS A 212 -3.53 11.64 -3.05
N SER A 213 -3.35 11.28 -4.31
CA SER A 213 -3.17 9.86 -4.66
C SER A 213 -1.81 9.30 -4.22
N THR A 214 -0.77 10.13 -4.14
CA THR A 214 0.52 9.73 -3.57
C THR A 214 0.38 9.43 -2.08
N TRP A 215 -0.32 10.32 -1.35
CA TRP A 215 -0.59 10.14 0.07
C TRP A 215 -1.42 8.87 0.33
N LEU A 216 -2.46 8.63 -0.46
CA LEU A 216 -3.28 7.41 -0.36
C LEU A 216 -2.47 6.14 -0.65
N THR A 217 -1.58 6.17 -1.65
CA THR A 217 -0.67 5.05 -1.92
C THR A 217 0.30 4.83 -0.75
N PHE A 218 0.86 5.93 -0.22
CA PHE A 218 1.74 5.89 0.95
C PHE A 218 1.05 5.25 2.16
N MET A 219 -0.19 5.63 2.44
CA MET A 219 -1.00 5.08 3.52
C MET A 219 -1.41 3.63 3.24
N LYS A 220 -1.90 3.32 2.04
CA LYS A 220 -2.31 1.97 1.64
C LYS A 220 -1.21 0.95 1.93
N ASN A 221 0.00 1.19 1.42
CA ASN A 221 1.10 0.25 1.56
C ASN A 221 1.43 -0.07 3.05
N ARG A 222 1.25 0.89 3.94
CA ARG A 222 1.51 0.74 5.38
C ARG A 222 0.34 0.11 6.14
N LEU A 223 -0.87 0.47 5.77
CA LEU A 223 -2.08 -0.07 6.40
C LEU A 223 -2.30 -1.55 6.04
N GLU A 224 -1.96 -1.97 4.83
CA GLU A 224 -2.03 -3.37 4.42
C GLU A 224 -1.12 -4.26 5.27
N ILE A 225 0.14 -3.85 5.48
CA ILE A 225 1.05 -4.61 6.36
C ILE A 225 0.65 -4.51 7.83
N ALA A 226 0.10 -3.35 8.27
CA ALA A 226 -0.41 -3.18 9.62
C ALA A 226 -1.58 -4.14 9.91
N ARG A 227 -2.48 -4.34 8.95
CA ARG A 227 -3.55 -5.33 9.05
C ARG A 227 -3.02 -6.75 9.26
N GLU A 228 -1.98 -7.15 8.53
CA GLU A 228 -1.36 -8.47 8.72
C GLU A 228 -0.75 -8.67 10.11
N PHE A 229 -0.30 -7.58 10.75
CA PHE A 229 0.28 -7.65 12.08
C PHE A 229 -0.76 -7.78 13.20
N LEU A 230 -1.97 -7.26 12.99
CA LEU A 230 -3.02 -7.31 13.98
C LEU A 230 -3.48 -8.74 14.23
N ARG A 231 -3.72 -9.03 15.51
CA ARG A 231 -4.42 -10.23 15.95
C ARG A 231 -5.91 -10.11 15.60
N ASP A 232 -6.63 -11.23 15.65
CA ASP A 232 -8.09 -11.26 15.42
C ASP A 232 -8.86 -10.37 16.43
N ASP A 233 -8.32 -10.14 17.62
CA ASP A 233 -8.85 -9.24 18.64
C ASP A 233 -8.07 -7.91 18.74
N GLY A 234 -7.28 -7.61 17.71
CA GLY A 234 -6.43 -6.42 17.65
C GLY A 234 -7.20 -5.19 17.16
N VAL A 235 -6.69 -4.00 17.51
CA VAL A 235 -7.32 -2.71 17.18
C VAL A 235 -6.27 -1.75 16.61
N ILE A 236 -6.65 -1.01 15.56
CA ILE A 236 -5.85 0.08 15.03
C ILE A 236 -6.52 1.43 15.21
N PHE A 237 -5.73 2.41 15.64
CA PHE A 237 -6.09 3.82 15.77
C PHE A 237 -5.27 4.62 14.77
N VAL A 238 -5.93 5.39 13.92
CA VAL A 238 -5.27 6.24 12.92
C VAL A 238 -5.73 7.67 13.10
N GLN A 239 -4.81 8.54 13.52
CA GLN A 239 -5.07 9.95 13.67
C GLN A 239 -4.95 10.67 12.33
N CYS A 240 -5.81 11.65 12.08
CA CYS A 240 -5.80 12.46 10.88
C CYS A 240 -6.63 13.73 11.05
N ASP A 241 -6.32 14.78 10.33
CA ASP A 241 -7.18 15.96 10.24
C ASP A 241 -8.18 15.86 9.06
N ASP A 242 -8.97 16.89 8.84
CA ASP A 242 -10.01 16.96 7.79
C ASP A 242 -9.46 17.07 6.36
N ASN A 243 -8.14 17.22 6.15
CA ASN A 243 -7.58 17.23 4.80
C ASN A 243 -7.75 15.88 4.11
N GLU A 244 -7.49 14.79 4.83
CA GLU A 244 -7.49 13.44 4.25
C GLU A 244 -8.44 12.45 4.96
N GLN A 245 -9.08 12.86 6.06
CA GLN A 245 -9.89 11.96 6.90
C GLN A 245 -10.97 11.20 6.11
N ALA A 246 -11.69 11.88 5.22
CA ALA A 246 -12.76 11.26 4.44
C ALA A 246 -12.24 10.17 3.49
N TYR A 247 -11.13 10.44 2.83
CA TYR A 247 -10.47 9.47 1.92
C TYR A 247 -9.82 8.33 2.69
N LEU A 248 -9.18 8.64 3.81
CA LEU A 248 -8.60 7.65 4.71
C LEU A 248 -9.67 6.68 5.23
N LYS A 249 -10.84 7.20 5.62
CA LYS A 249 -11.96 6.36 6.07
C LYS A 249 -12.37 5.33 5.02
N VAL A 250 -12.54 5.74 3.77
CA VAL A 250 -12.91 4.83 2.67
C VAL A 250 -11.79 3.84 2.36
N LEU A 251 -10.53 4.28 2.39
CA LEU A 251 -9.37 3.40 2.22
C LEU A 251 -9.29 2.35 3.33
N MET A 252 -9.54 2.74 4.58
CA MET A 252 -9.55 1.82 5.70
C MET A 252 -10.74 0.84 5.65
N ASP A 253 -11.91 1.27 5.18
CA ASP A 253 -13.04 0.36 4.91
C ASP A 253 -12.67 -0.73 3.90
N GLU A 254 -11.87 -0.38 2.88
CA GLU A 254 -11.40 -1.33 1.88
C GLU A 254 -10.37 -2.32 2.46
N ILE A 255 -9.43 -1.84 3.27
CA ILE A 255 -8.32 -2.65 3.80
C ILE A 255 -8.79 -3.51 4.99
N PHE A 256 -9.45 -2.93 5.98
CA PHE A 256 -9.84 -3.60 7.22
C PHE A 256 -11.23 -4.24 7.14
N GLY A 257 -12.07 -3.81 6.20
CA GLY A 257 -13.48 -4.17 6.10
C GLY A 257 -14.37 -3.15 6.81
N ARG A 258 -15.45 -2.75 6.16
CA ARG A 258 -16.40 -1.76 6.70
C ARG A 258 -17.07 -2.24 7.98
N ASP A 259 -17.30 -3.53 8.10
CA ASP A 259 -17.97 -4.12 9.27
C ASP A 259 -17.07 -4.10 10.52
N ASN A 260 -15.77 -3.95 10.33
CA ASN A 260 -14.78 -3.83 11.41
C ASN A 260 -14.55 -2.37 11.85
N PHE A 261 -15.30 -1.42 11.31
CA PHE A 261 -15.25 -0.04 11.76
C PHE A 261 -15.88 0.10 13.15
N VAL A 262 -15.08 0.55 14.11
CA VAL A 262 -15.53 0.70 15.50
C VAL A 262 -16.08 2.11 15.74
N ASN A 263 -15.27 3.15 15.47
CA ASN A 263 -15.67 4.53 15.73
C ASN A 263 -14.76 5.55 15.02
N SER A 264 -15.25 6.80 14.97
CA SER A 264 -14.45 7.98 14.62
C SER A 264 -14.57 8.98 15.76
N ILE A 265 -13.47 9.19 16.48
CA ILE A 265 -13.41 10.13 17.60
C ILE A 265 -12.98 11.49 17.11
N ALA A 266 -13.75 12.53 17.40
CA ALA A 266 -13.34 13.92 17.20
C ALA A 266 -12.57 14.40 18.43
N VAL A 267 -11.29 14.74 18.23
CA VAL A 267 -10.41 15.24 19.29
C VAL A 267 -10.36 16.76 19.22
N LYS A 268 -10.81 17.42 20.29
CA LYS A 268 -10.74 18.87 20.37
C LYS A 268 -9.32 19.33 20.65
N LEU A 269 -8.77 20.10 19.73
CA LEU A 269 -7.49 20.76 19.91
C LEU A 269 -7.61 21.95 20.88
N LYS A 270 -6.47 22.47 21.34
CA LYS A 270 -6.40 23.61 22.23
C LYS A 270 -7.24 24.76 21.70
N ASN A 271 -8.10 25.35 22.55
CA ASN A 271 -8.79 26.56 22.18
C ASN A 271 -7.78 27.65 21.80
N ILE A 272 -7.80 28.08 20.55
CA ILE A 272 -7.12 29.30 20.14
C ILE A 272 -8.04 30.45 20.63
N ALA A 273 -7.97 30.71 21.95
CA ALA A 273 -8.54 31.90 22.51
C ALA A 273 -7.59 33.06 22.22
N GLY A 274 -8.01 33.97 21.40
CA GLY A 274 -7.28 35.18 21.06
C GLY A 274 -7.44 35.56 19.62
N ALA A 275 -7.90 36.75 19.36
CA ALA A 275 -7.84 37.42 18.08
C ALA A 275 -6.35 37.65 17.75
N SER A 276 -5.68 36.68 17.16
CA SER A 276 -4.37 36.89 16.57
C SER A 276 -4.52 37.07 15.09
N GLY A 277 -4.38 38.32 14.71
CA GLY A 277 -3.93 38.70 13.38
C GLY A 277 -5.00 38.75 12.33
N GLY A 278 -5.28 39.95 11.89
CA GLY A 278 -6.00 40.23 10.67
C GLY A 278 -5.39 39.55 9.45
N GLY A 279 -5.93 38.40 9.16
CA GLY A 279 -5.91 37.77 7.87
C GLY A 279 -7.35 37.42 7.59
N GLU A 280 -7.83 37.75 6.42
CA GLU A 280 -9.14 37.30 5.94
C GLU A 280 -9.13 35.78 5.83
N ASP A 281 -9.44 35.12 6.96
CA ASP A 281 -9.62 33.67 6.99
C ASP A 281 -10.83 33.33 6.11
N LYS A 282 -10.59 32.90 4.89
CA LYS A 282 -11.63 32.42 3.97
C LYS A 282 -12.32 31.14 4.47
N ARG A 283 -11.92 30.60 5.62
CA ARG A 283 -12.42 29.34 6.19
C ARG A 283 -12.62 29.48 7.70
N PHE A 284 -13.56 28.69 8.22
CA PHE A 284 -13.71 28.55 9.66
C PHE A 284 -12.43 27.93 10.27
N LYS A 285 -12.08 28.34 11.49
CA LYS A 285 -10.92 27.83 12.21
C LYS A 285 -11.10 26.32 12.47
N LYS A 286 -10.06 25.56 12.19
CA LYS A 286 -10.00 24.12 12.49
C LYS A 286 -9.62 23.94 13.97
N ASN A 287 -10.48 23.28 14.75
CA ASN A 287 -10.29 23.06 16.17
C ASN A 287 -10.35 21.56 16.56
N ILE A 288 -10.45 20.68 15.56
CA ILE A 288 -10.59 19.24 15.79
C ILE A 288 -9.66 18.45 14.86
N GLU A 289 -9.27 17.31 15.34
CA GLU A 289 -8.68 16.20 14.59
C GLU A 289 -9.54 14.96 14.79
N TYR A 290 -9.27 13.92 14.02
CA TYR A 290 -10.02 12.67 14.06
C TYR A 290 -9.11 11.50 14.38
N ILE A 291 -9.66 10.53 15.10
CA ILE A 291 -9.05 9.22 15.26
C ILE A 291 -10.02 8.19 14.70
N LEU A 292 -9.64 7.53 13.61
CA LEU A 292 -10.38 6.42 13.03
C LEU A 292 -9.97 5.12 13.72
N ILE A 293 -10.95 4.30 14.11
CA ILE A 293 -10.74 3.07 14.88
C ILE A 293 -11.35 1.89 14.14
N TYR A 294 -10.54 0.84 13.93
CA TYR A 294 -10.94 -0.45 13.37
C TYR A 294 -10.43 -1.59 14.25
N GLY A 295 -11.25 -2.66 14.36
CA GLY A 295 -10.93 -3.83 15.18
C GLY A 295 -11.28 -5.14 14.54
#